data_acdf80fad044d410afbe20a14aa12afc
#
_entry.id   acdf80fad044d410afbe20a14aa12afc
#
_cell.length_a   1.000
_cell.length_b   1.000
_cell.length_c   1.000
_cell.angle_alpha   90.00
_cell.angle_beta   90.00
_cell.angle_gamma   90.00
#
_symmetry.space_group_name_H-M   'P 1'
#
loop_
_entity.id
_entity.type
_entity.pdbx_description
1 polymer ?
#
loop_
_entity_poly.entity_id
_entity_poly.type
_entity_poly.pdbx_seq_one_letter_code
_entity_poly.pdbx_strand_id
1 'polypeptide(L)'
;MAMEIRHVELQDKAGWYLLDRHLPEDGFDEKIRNKQGYVLVDEGKIVGVLRYNLFWDNTPFCTLLFIDEKYRGQGLGRLLMDRWESDMKSQDYGMLMTSTQVDEEAQHFYRKLGYKDCGGFVVDVPGYEQPMEMIMIKAV
;
A
#
# COMPACT_ATOMS: atom_id res chain seq x y z
N MET A 1 -17.72 -13.39 -10.73
CA MET A 1 -16.59 -12.48 -10.87
C MET A 1 -15.36 -13.08 -10.18
N ALA A 2 -14.30 -13.29 -10.92
CA ALA A 2 -13.11 -13.94 -10.38
C ALA A 2 -12.09 -12.89 -9.94
N MET A 3 -12.18 -12.48 -8.68
CA MET A 3 -11.21 -11.60 -8.04
C MET A 3 -10.18 -12.44 -7.32
N GLU A 4 -8.92 -12.08 -7.48
CA GLU A 4 -7.81 -12.77 -6.84
C GLU A 4 -6.81 -11.75 -6.29
N ILE A 5 -6.31 -12.00 -5.08
CA ILE A 5 -5.18 -11.26 -4.53
C ILE A 5 -4.01 -12.22 -4.45
N ARG A 6 -2.88 -11.82 -5.00
CA ARG A 6 -1.65 -12.60 -4.95
C ARG A 6 -0.43 -11.70 -4.91
N HIS A 7 0.72 -12.29 -4.65
CA HIS A 7 1.97 -11.53 -4.74
C HIS A 7 2.27 -11.17 -6.20
N VAL A 8 2.88 -10.00 -6.38
CA VAL A 8 3.27 -9.51 -7.70
C VAL A 8 4.35 -10.41 -8.31
N GLU A 9 4.27 -10.61 -9.62
CA GLU A 9 5.20 -11.41 -10.39
C GLU A 9 5.77 -10.59 -11.55
N LEU A 10 6.82 -11.09 -12.19
CA LEU A 10 7.51 -10.34 -13.25
C LEU A 10 6.58 -9.98 -14.41
N GLN A 11 5.70 -10.90 -14.80
CA GLN A 11 4.75 -10.64 -15.89
C GLN A 11 3.72 -9.56 -15.57
N ASP A 12 3.62 -9.15 -14.32
CA ASP A 12 2.68 -8.10 -13.91
C ASP A 12 3.19 -6.69 -14.15
N LYS A 13 4.44 -6.54 -14.58
CA LYS A 13 5.12 -5.24 -14.64
C LYS A 13 4.33 -4.18 -15.39
N ALA A 14 3.85 -4.48 -16.58
CA ALA A 14 3.09 -3.52 -17.39
C ALA A 14 1.81 -3.08 -16.67
N GLY A 15 1.05 -4.03 -16.12
CA GLY A 15 -0.18 -3.74 -15.38
C GLY A 15 0.08 -3.00 -14.08
N TRP A 16 1.17 -3.34 -13.39
CA TRP A 16 1.57 -2.66 -12.17
C TRP A 16 1.80 -1.16 -12.42
N TYR A 17 2.60 -0.83 -13.44
CA TYR A 17 2.97 0.56 -13.70
C TYR A 17 1.85 1.41 -14.31
N LEU A 18 0.74 0.82 -14.71
CA LEU A 18 -0.46 1.58 -15.04
C LEU A 18 -1.09 2.20 -13.79
N LEU A 19 -0.87 1.60 -12.63
CA LEU A 19 -1.45 2.04 -11.35
C LEU A 19 -0.43 2.71 -10.43
N ASP A 20 0.80 2.21 -10.38
CA ASP A 20 1.87 2.76 -9.54
C ASP A 20 2.89 3.47 -10.42
N ARG A 21 2.91 4.80 -10.39
CA ARG A 21 3.79 5.60 -11.24
C ARG A 21 5.03 6.09 -10.52
N HIS A 22 5.25 5.67 -9.27
CA HIS A 22 6.30 6.21 -8.43
C HIS A 22 7.42 5.22 -8.12
N LEU A 23 7.16 3.92 -8.26
CA LEU A 23 8.14 2.90 -7.91
C LEU A 23 9.23 2.82 -8.97
N PRO A 24 10.53 3.07 -8.62
CA PRO A 24 11.63 2.84 -9.56
C PRO A 24 11.67 1.37 -10.03
N GLU A 25 12.18 1.13 -11.22
CA GLU A 25 12.24 -0.24 -11.78
C GLU A 25 13.00 -1.22 -10.89
N ASP A 26 14.10 -0.79 -10.29
CA ASP A 26 14.86 -1.62 -9.34
C ASP A 26 13.99 -1.99 -8.14
N GLY A 27 13.12 -1.07 -7.72
CA GLY A 27 12.18 -1.30 -6.62
C GLY A 27 11.13 -2.35 -6.96
N PHE A 28 10.71 -2.42 -8.21
CA PHE A 28 9.76 -3.45 -8.65
C PHE A 28 10.36 -4.85 -8.49
N ASP A 29 11.60 -5.02 -8.94
CA ASP A 29 12.29 -6.30 -8.81
C ASP A 29 12.47 -6.70 -7.34
N GLU A 30 12.75 -5.73 -6.45
CA GLU A 30 12.83 -5.96 -5.01
C GLU A 30 11.49 -6.40 -4.43
N LYS A 31 10.39 -5.81 -4.86
CA LYS A 31 9.05 -6.19 -4.37
C LYS A 31 8.72 -7.63 -4.72
N ILE A 32 9.11 -8.08 -5.90
CA ILE A 32 8.95 -9.49 -6.29
C ILE A 32 9.81 -10.38 -5.39
N ARG A 33 11.09 -10.06 -5.30
CA ARG A 33 12.08 -10.88 -4.58
C ARG A 33 11.73 -11.01 -3.09
N ASN A 34 11.29 -9.92 -2.48
CA ASN A 34 10.99 -9.88 -1.05
C ASN A 34 9.51 -10.15 -0.72
N LYS A 35 8.69 -10.42 -1.73
CA LYS A 35 7.23 -10.62 -1.57
C LYS A 35 6.56 -9.46 -0.86
N GLN A 36 6.93 -8.24 -1.24
CA GLN A 36 6.43 -7.01 -0.63
C GLN A 36 5.49 -6.23 -1.56
N GLY A 37 4.95 -6.89 -2.55
CA GLY A 37 3.95 -6.31 -3.44
C GLY A 37 2.81 -7.29 -3.69
N TYR A 38 1.60 -6.76 -3.69
CA TYR A 38 0.38 -7.52 -3.97
C TYR A 38 -0.33 -6.92 -5.18
N VAL A 39 -0.98 -7.77 -5.94
CA VAL A 39 -1.89 -7.34 -7.01
C VAL A 39 -3.28 -7.89 -6.74
N LEU A 40 -4.29 -7.08 -7.03
CA LEU A 40 -5.68 -7.49 -7.07
C LEU A 40 -6.04 -7.65 -8.54
N VAL A 41 -6.45 -8.84 -8.91
CA VAL A 41 -6.69 -9.20 -10.30
C VAL A 41 -8.15 -9.53 -10.52
N ASP A 42 -8.78 -8.91 -11.52
CA ASP A 42 -10.14 -9.19 -11.93
C ASP A 42 -10.09 -9.75 -13.36
N GLU A 43 -10.38 -11.04 -13.49
CA GLU A 43 -10.40 -11.73 -14.79
C GLU A 43 -9.15 -11.44 -15.64
N GLY A 44 -7.98 -11.55 -15.01
CA GLY A 44 -6.69 -11.38 -15.69
C GLY A 44 -6.21 -9.94 -15.77
N LYS A 45 -6.99 -8.96 -15.30
CA LYS A 45 -6.61 -7.55 -15.30
C LYS A 45 -6.22 -7.10 -13.90
N ILE A 46 -5.09 -6.43 -13.76
CA ILE A 46 -4.69 -5.84 -12.47
C ILE A 46 -5.52 -4.58 -12.25
N VAL A 47 -6.29 -4.56 -11.17
CA VAL A 47 -7.18 -3.46 -10.82
C VAL A 47 -6.82 -2.81 -9.49
N GLY A 48 -5.86 -3.37 -8.76
CA GLY A 48 -5.36 -2.79 -7.53
C GLY A 48 -3.97 -3.27 -7.22
N VAL A 49 -3.22 -2.44 -6.51
CA VAL A 49 -1.85 -2.76 -6.07
C VAL A 49 -1.65 -2.30 -4.64
N LEU A 50 -0.82 -3.03 -3.91
CA LEU A 50 -0.34 -2.64 -2.59
C LEU A 50 1.14 -3.00 -2.51
N ARG A 51 1.96 -2.08 -2.02
CA ARG A 51 3.35 -2.38 -1.71
C ARG A 51 3.72 -1.86 -0.34
N TYR A 52 4.70 -2.52 0.27
CA TYR A 52 5.20 -2.12 1.58
C TYR A 52 6.70 -2.32 1.65
N ASN A 53 7.31 -1.74 2.65
CA ASN A 53 8.68 -1.98 3.03
C ASN A 53 8.74 -2.15 4.56
N LEU A 54 9.94 -2.31 5.10
CA LEU A 54 10.13 -2.41 6.55
C LEU A 54 10.74 -1.10 7.06
N PHE A 55 9.95 -0.34 7.80
CA PHE A 55 10.40 0.86 8.49
C PHE A 55 11.28 0.43 9.67
N TRP A 56 12.40 1.10 9.87
CA TRP A 56 13.43 0.68 10.85
C TRP A 56 13.93 -0.74 10.60
N ASP A 57 13.82 -1.21 9.36
CA ASP A 57 14.22 -2.57 8.96
C ASP A 57 13.39 -3.68 9.62
N ASN A 58 12.34 -3.35 10.37
CA ASN A 58 11.60 -4.36 11.12
C ASN A 58 10.08 -4.13 11.24
N THR A 59 9.54 -3.05 10.71
CA THR A 59 8.11 -2.73 10.88
C THR A 59 7.43 -2.54 9.54
N PRO A 60 6.47 -3.38 9.16
CA PRO A 60 5.80 -3.25 7.86
C PRO A 60 5.12 -1.89 7.72
N PHE A 61 5.45 -1.21 6.64
CA PHE A 61 4.96 0.12 6.31
C PHE A 61 4.36 0.09 4.91
N CYS A 62 3.05 0.21 4.80
CA CYS A 62 2.37 0.28 3.51
C CYS A 62 2.72 1.61 2.82
N THR A 63 3.46 1.53 1.74
CA THR A 63 3.95 2.71 1.03
C THR A 63 3.07 3.09 -0.16
N LEU A 64 2.20 2.19 -0.59
CA LEU A 64 1.21 2.49 -1.62
C LEU A 64 0.06 1.50 -1.53
N LEU A 65 -1.14 2.05 -1.59
CA LEU A 65 -2.37 1.30 -1.87
C LEU A 65 -3.11 2.08 -2.94
N PHE A 66 -3.35 1.46 -4.08
CA PHE A 66 -4.03 2.13 -5.18
C PHE A 66 -5.00 1.18 -5.86
N ILE A 67 -6.24 1.64 -6.04
CA ILE A 67 -7.29 0.91 -6.75
C ILE A 67 -7.62 1.69 -8.02
N ASP A 68 -7.72 0.99 -9.15
CA ASP A 68 -8.14 1.58 -10.41
C ASP A 68 -9.45 2.35 -10.18
N GLU A 69 -9.50 3.57 -10.68
CA GLU A 69 -10.61 4.50 -10.47
C GLU A 69 -11.97 3.86 -10.75
N LYS A 70 -12.05 3.05 -11.80
CA LYS A 70 -13.30 2.39 -12.21
C LYS A 70 -13.77 1.32 -11.22
N TYR A 71 -12.89 0.89 -10.33
CA TYR A 71 -13.17 -0.17 -9.36
C TYR A 71 -13.31 0.35 -7.94
N ARG A 72 -13.27 1.66 -7.73
CA ARG A 72 -13.40 2.27 -6.41
C ARG A 72 -14.83 2.21 -5.89
N GLY A 73 -14.98 2.34 -4.57
CA GLY A 73 -16.30 2.32 -3.93
C GLY A 73 -16.89 0.93 -3.76
N GLN A 74 -16.10 -0.12 -3.94
CA GLN A 74 -16.55 -1.51 -3.86
C GLN A 74 -15.89 -2.30 -2.73
N GLY A 75 -15.14 -1.63 -1.85
CA GLY A 75 -14.46 -2.29 -0.74
C GLY A 75 -13.16 -3.01 -1.12
N LEU A 76 -12.63 -2.77 -2.32
CA LEU A 76 -11.46 -3.50 -2.79
C LEU A 76 -10.17 -3.07 -2.10
N GLY A 77 -10.06 -1.79 -1.72
CA GLY A 77 -8.93 -1.31 -0.94
C GLY A 77 -8.88 -1.99 0.42
N ARG A 78 -10.03 -2.16 1.07
CA ARG A 78 -10.13 -2.89 2.32
C ARG A 78 -9.72 -4.35 2.15
N LEU A 79 -10.13 -4.96 1.06
CA LEU A 79 -9.79 -6.35 0.76
C LEU A 79 -8.28 -6.55 0.68
N LEU A 80 -7.57 -5.64 -0.02
CA LEU A 80 -6.11 -5.67 -0.11
C LEU A 80 -5.45 -5.45 1.25
N MET A 81 -5.94 -4.48 2.02
CA MET A 81 -5.39 -4.21 3.35
C MET A 81 -5.61 -5.38 4.29
N ASP A 82 -6.79 -6.01 4.26
CA ASP A 82 -7.09 -7.17 5.09
C ASP A 82 -6.13 -8.33 4.77
N ARG A 83 -5.84 -8.56 3.50
CA ARG A 83 -4.90 -9.62 3.10
C ARG A 83 -3.49 -9.31 3.62
N TRP A 84 -3.03 -8.08 3.41
CA TRP A 84 -1.71 -7.67 3.89
C TRP A 84 -1.60 -7.77 5.41
N GLU A 85 -2.59 -7.26 6.14
CA GLU A 85 -2.59 -7.31 7.60
C GLU A 85 -2.58 -8.76 8.10
N SER A 86 -3.36 -9.62 7.47
CA SER A 86 -3.39 -11.05 7.81
C SER A 86 -2.04 -11.73 7.60
N ASP A 87 -1.40 -11.44 6.47
CA ASP A 87 -0.08 -12.01 6.17
C ASP A 87 0.98 -11.51 7.17
N MET A 88 0.95 -10.23 7.52
CA MET A 88 1.89 -9.66 8.47
C MET A 88 1.69 -10.25 9.86
N LYS A 89 0.44 -10.39 10.29
CA LYS A 89 0.14 -11.03 11.57
C LYS A 89 0.64 -12.46 11.61
N SER A 90 0.50 -13.20 10.52
CA SER A 90 0.99 -14.59 10.44
C SER A 90 2.50 -14.68 10.49
N GLN A 91 3.21 -13.59 10.21
CA GLN A 91 4.68 -13.50 10.31
C GLN A 91 5.12 -12.90 11.65
N ASP A 92 4.21 -12.82 12.62
CA ASP A 92 4.47 -12.35 13.99
C ASP A 92 4.80 -10.85 14.11
N TYR A 93 4.41 -10.04 13.13
CA TYR A 93 4.47 -8.60 13.31
C TYR A 93 3.31 -8.14 14.19
N GLY A 94 3.61 -7.27 15.15
CA GLY A 94 2.59 -6.75 16.09
C GLY A 94 2.12 -5.34 15.81
N MET A 95 2.77 -4.64 14.87
CA MET A 95 2.42 -3.26 14.53
C MET A 95 2.61 -3.05 13.04
N LEU A 96 1.65 -2.36 12.42
CA LEU A 96 1.72 -1.97 11.02
C LEU A 96 1.66 -0.45 10.91
N MET A 97 2.23 0.08 9.86
CA MET A 97 2.29 1.51 9.59
C MET A 97 1.78 1.83 8.20
N THR A 98 1.31 3.04 8.02
CA THR A 98 1.06 3.64 6.71
C THR A 98 1.18 5.16 6.84
N SER A 99 1.10 5.87 5.73
CA SER A 99 1.09 7.32 5.75
C SER A 99 0.19 7.87 4.63
N THR A 100 -0.25 9.11 4.81
CA THR A 100 -1.03 9.84 3.83
C THR A 100 -0.82 11.32 4.06
N GLN A 101 -0.96 12.12 3.00
CA GLN A 101 -0.90 13.57 3.17
C GLN A 101 -2.15 14.06 3.89
N VAL A 102 -1.98 15.10 4.73
CA VAL A 102 -3.06 15.59 5.59
C VAL A 102 -4.27 16.13 4.84
N ASP A 103 -4.13 16.43 3.56
CA ASP A 103 -5.22 16.91 2.72
C ASP A 103 -5.88 15.79 1.89
N GLU A 104 -5.49 14.53 2.07
CA GLU A 104 -6.03 13.40 1.32
C GLU A 104 -7.15 12.70 2.07
N GLU A 105 -8.16 12.24 1.32
CA GLU A 105 -9.30 11.51 1.86
C GLU A 105 -8.91 10.12 2.39
N ALA A 106 -7.79 9.58 1.92
CA ALA A 106 -7.30 8.26 2.35
C ALA A 106 -7.16 8.16 3.86
N GLN A 107 -6.89 9.27 4.57
CA GLN A 107 -6.80 9.28 6.03
C GLN A 107 -8.06 8.71 6.69
N HIS A 108 -9.22 9.04 6.16
CA HIS A 108 -10.50 8.56 6.72
C HIS A 108 -10.68 7.07 6.48
N PHE A 109 -10.24 6.59 5.33
CA PHE A 109 -10.25 5.17 4.99
C PHE A 109 -9.39 4.38 6.00
N TYR A 110 -8.17 4.84 6.25
CA TYR A 110 -7.28 4.16 7.19
C TYR A 110 -7.80 4.18 8.63
N ARG A 111 -8.39 5.30 9.06
CA ARG A 111 -8.98 5.37 10.41
C ARG A 111 -10.12 4.37 10.57
N LYS A 112 -10.94 4.17 9.53
CA LYS A 112 -12.00 3.16 9.56
C LYS A 112 -11.47 1.74 9.65
N LEU A 113 -10.25 1.50 9.17
CA LEU A 113 -9.60 0.21 9.32
C LEU A 113 -8.92 0.02 10.67
N GLY A 114 -8.94 1.04 11.53
CA GLY A 114 -8.38 0.98 12.87
C GLY A 114 -6.99 1.60 13.00
N TYR A 115 -6.49 2.27 11.97
CA TYR A 115 -5.21 3.00 12.06
C TYR A 115 -5.41 4.27 12.86
N LYS A 116 -4.42 4.61 13.68
CA LYS A 116 -4.42 5.81 14.53
C LYS A 116 -3.33 6.76 14.08
N ASP A 117 -3.63 8.04 14.08
CA ASP A 117 -2.63 9.09 13.81
C ASP A 117 -1.56 9.03 14.90
N CYS A 118 -0.28 9.03 14.51
CA CYS A 118 0.81 8.99 15.50
C CYS A 118 1.85 10.08 15.28
N GLY A 119 1.59 11.02 14.38
CA GLY A 119 2.49 12.12 14.11
C GLY A 119 2.63 12.35 12.61
N GLY A 120 3.66 13.07 12.23
CA GLY A 120 3.89 13.39 10.84
C GLY A 120 5.13 14.22 10.66
N PHE A 121 5.42 14.58 9.41
CA PHE A 121 6.55 15.44 9.11
C PHE A 121 6.21 16.38 7.96
N VAL A 122 6.90 17.53 7.96
CA VAL A 122 6.79 18.54 6.91
C VAL A 122 7.98 18.38 5.99
N VAL A 123 7.72 18.30 4.70
CA VAL A 123 8.79 18.28 3.70
C VAL A 123 8.97 19.70 3.18
N ASP A 124 10.00 20.38 3.70
CA ASP A 124 10.33 21.76 3.36
C ASP A 124 11.70 21.80 2.66
N VAL A 125 11.80 21.07 1.56
CA VAL A 125 13.01 20.99 0.75
C VAL A 125 12.66 21.44 -0.66
N PRO A 126 13.39 22.40 -1.25
CA PRO A 126 13.09 22.87 -2.60
C PRO A 126 12.96 21.73 -3.61
N GLY A 127 11.85 21.72 -4.34
CA GLY A 127 11.55 20.68 -5.31
C GLY A 127 10.82 19.48 -4.76
N TYR A 128 10.69 19.35 -3.43
CA TYR A 128 10.03 18.22 -2.79
C TYR A 128 8.85 18.63 -1.91
N GLU A 129 8.51 19.91 -1.89
CA GLU A 129 7.44 20.41 -1.02
C GLU A 129 6.13 19.68 -1.28
N GLN A 130 5.44 19.34 -0.19
CA GLN A 130 4.14 18.68 -0.25
C GLN A 130 3.35 19.03 1.02
N PRO A 131 2.03 18.80 1.07
CA PRO A 131 1.30 18.85 2.32
C PRO A 131 1.92 17.89 3.33
N MET A 132 1.79 18.20 4.64
CA MET A 132 2.37 17.37 5.69
C MET A 132 2.01 15.90 5.50
N GLU A 133 3.00 15.04 5.65
CA GLU A 133 2.82 13.60 5.62
C GLU A 133 2.45 13.12 7.02
N MET A 134 1.28 12.53 7.16
CA MET A 134 0.78 12.02 8.42
C MET A 134 1.03 10.53 8.52
N ILE A 135 1.66 10.11 9.62
CA ILE A 135 1.97 8.71 9.89
C ILE A 135 0.85 8.12 10.74
N MET A 136 0.46 6.89 10.42
CA MET A 136 -0.60 6.17 11.10
C MET A 136 -0.12 4.78 11.46
N ILE A 137 -0.59 4.24 12.59
CA ILE A 137 -0.19 2.93 13.09
C ILE A 137 -1.41 2.10 13.49
N LYS A 138 -1.24 0.79 13.45
CA LYS A 138 -2.28 -0.16 13.88
C LYS A 138 -1.63 -1.36 14.56
N ALA A 139 -2.16 -1.76 15.70
CA ALA A 139 -1.80 -3.03 16.36
C ALA A 139 -2.50 -4.19 15.64
N VAL A 140 -1.80 -5.28 15.46
CA VAL A 140 -2.34 -6.48 14.81
C VAL A 140 -2.05 -7.75 15.60
#